data_d00909177505ae1a8e85c6b2b2081e3d
#
_entry.id   d00909177505ae1a8e85c6b2b2081e3d
#
_cell.length_a   1.000
_cell.length_b   1.000
_cell.length_c   1.000
_cell.angle_alpha   90.00
_cell.angle_beta   90.00
_cell.angle_gamma   90.00
#
_symmetry.space_group_name_H-M   'P 1'
#
loop_
_entity.id
_entity.type
_entity.pdbx_description
1 polymer ?
#
loop_
_entity_poly.entity_id
_entity_poly.type
_entity_poly.pdbx_seq_one_letter_code
_entity_poly.pdbx_strand_id
1 'polypeptide(L)'
;MTATIEPKTVKSTKNLAYHERMKRILPGGVHYNFNMPWEEIPIHFVGGGGSRLVDMDGNEYLDLYARFGAMILGHQNPEYLDALTKAMQRVLCVSHCDFDADALEIMNAHIPSAEMIRFGLSGTEILQTALRLARAHTGRNRFLRFENHYHGNADNIMGGRVVDPRHPVPVEFRGDYKGTAGRAKDIMADQSFLLPWNDAERLQQFFDEHGHILACVLTEPVCVNGGSIEPAPGFLELLRKLCTEHGVVLIFDEMITGMRLGVGGAQARYGVVPDLATFGKAIAGGGVPVSAITGRREIMSLLENKKVIHAGTYNGYPLGSAAVHATFEILSRNNGAALRDMYERTEVLHQILIDSAETVGLPLIVQGPTGLASFHCSPKPLEHPAEYDFEVMAKDIIVATALQRHGVLISSISRIYPNIQLSDADLEYFDHHVPLALREAKATIDEIY
;
A
#
# COMPACT_ATOMS: atom_id res chain seq x y z
N MET A 1 30.30 28.40 20.26
CA MET A 1 29.44 29.26 19.43
C MET A 1 28.37 28.33 18.83
N THR A 2 27.23 28.24 19.48
CA THR A 2 26.07 27.49 19.00
C THR A 2 25.44 28.30 17.87
N ALA A 3 25.61 27.83 16.62
CA ALA A 3 24.88 28.39 15.51
C ALA A 3 23.40 28.10 15.75
N THR A 4 22.62 29.14 15.99
CA THR A 4 21.15 29.09 15.92
C THR A 4 20.79 28.81 14.46
N ILE A 5 20.49 27.55 14.15
CA ILE A 5 19.93 27.14 12.83
C ILE A 5 18.47 27.56 12.89
N GLU A 6 18.15 28.65 12.20
CA GLU A 6 16.74 29.02 11.95
C GLU A 6 16.07 27.86 11.18
N PRO A 7 14.84 27.45 11.56
CA PRO A 7 14.11 26.43 10.82
C PRO A 7 13.96 26.90 9.37
N LYS A 8 14.37 26.08 8.44
CA LYS A 8 14.24 26.31 7.00
C LYS A 8 12.75 26.28 6.68
N THR A 9 12.07 27.42 6.75
CA THR A 9 10.70 27.54 6.26
C THR A 9 10.71 27.17 4.79
N VAL A 10 9.99 26.09 4.44
CA VAL A 10 9.87 25.60 3.08
C VAL A 10 9.33 26.74 2.21
N LYS A 11 10.11 27.17 1.21
CA LYS A 11 9.64 28.16 0.24
C LYS A 11 8.53 27.52 -0.59
N SER A 12 7.41 28.19 -0.80
CA SER A 12 6.25 27.63 -1.51
C SER A 12 5.75 28.49 -2.67
N THR A 13 6.48 29.52 -3.04
CA THR A 13 6.01 30.53 -4.01
C THR A 13 5.71 29.96 -5.39
N LYS A 14 6.61 29.12 -5.93
CA LYS A 14 6.44 28.51 -7.25
C LYS A 14 5.44 27.37 -7.19
N ASN A 15 5.47 26.56 -6.14
CA ASN A 15 4.50 25.51 -5.90
C ASN A 15 3.07 26.09 -5.86
N LEU A 16 2.85 27.19 -5.13
CA LEU A 16 1.56 27.87 -5.07
C LEU A 16 1.11 28.37 -6.44
N ALA A 17 1.96 29.09 -7.15
CA ALA A 17 1.65 29.63 -8.47
C ALA A 17 1.29 28.52 -9.47
N TYR A 18 2.00 27.39 -9.42
CA TYR A 18 1.71 26.24 -10.26
C TYR A 18 0.38 25.58 -9.87
N HIS A 19 0.13 25.38 -8.58
CA HIS A 19 -1.11 24.81 -8.09
C HIS A 19 -2.34 25.64 -8.51
N GLU A 20 -2.31 26.96 -8.34
CA GLU A 20 -3.38 27.86 -8.79
C GLU A 20 -3.58 27.82 -10.31
N ARG A 21 -2.53 27.64 -11.09
CA ARG A 21 -2.63 27.39 -12.53
C ARG A 21 -3.34 26.07 -12.83
N MET A 22 -2.99 24.99 -12.11
CA MET A 22 -3.56 23.65 -12.32
C MET A 22 -5.04 23.58 -11.92
N LYS A 23 -5.44 24.25 -10.85
CA LYS A 23 -6.84 24.32 -10.40
C LYS A 23 -7.83 24.77 -11.47
N ARG A 24 -7.37 25.50 -12.48
CA ARG A 24 -8.24 25.99 -13.57
C ARG A 24 -8.73 24.89 -14.50
N ILE A 25 -8.01 23.77 -14.58
CA ILE A 25 -8.26 22.67 -15.54
C ILE A 25 -8.28 21.29 -14.88
N LEU A 26 -7.74 21.17 -13.67
CA LEU A 26 -7.66 19.92 -12.94
C LEU A 26 -8.47 20.03 -11.64
N PRO A 27 -9.46 19.16 -11.40
CA PRO A 27 -10.28 19.19 -10.19
C PRO A 27 -9.42 19.20 -8.93
N GLY A 28 -9.54 20.25 -8.11
CA GLY A 28 -8.70 20.46 -6.92
C GLY A 28 -7.21 20.69 -7.19
N GLY A 29 -6.79 20.82 -8.46
CA GLY A 29 -5.38 20.98 -8.84
C GLY A 29 -4.54 19.69 -8.74
N VAL A 30 -5.17 18.52 -8.55
CA VAL A 30 -4.52 17.23 -8.30
C VAL A 30 -5.25 16.09 -8.98
N HIS A 31 -4.55 14.96 -9.21
CA HIS A 31 -5.09 13.79 -9.89
C HIS A 31 -5.77 12.78 -8.95
N TYR A 32 -5.77 12.99 -7.64
CA TYR A 32 -6.37 12.08 -6.67
C TYR A 32 -6.87 12.82 -5.42
N ASN A 33 -7.85 12.23 -4.75
CA ASN A 33 -8.56 12.89 -3.64
C ASN A 33 -7.90 12.68 -2.27
N PHE A 34 -6.95 11.77 -2.14
CA PHE A 34 -6.17 11.54 -0.93
C PHE A 34 -4.96 12.48 -0.88
N ASN A 35 -5.21 13.77 -1.09
CA ASN A 35 -4.24 14.80 -0.79
C ASN A 35 -4.01 14.79 0.70
N MET A 36 -2.82 15.19 1.09
CA MET A 36 -2.56 15.52 2.48
C MET A 36 -3.56 16.61 2.89
N PRO A 37 -4.57 16.37 3.73
CA PRO A 37 -5.61 17.36 4.02
C PRO A 37 -5.11 18.60 4.76
N TRP A 38 -3.85 18.59 5.16
CA TRP A 38 -3.09 19.64 5.83
C TRP A 38 -2.03 20.28 4.94
N GLU A 39 -1.85 19.78 3.73
CA GLU A 39 -1.10 20.54 2.73
C GLU A 39 -1.90 21.80 2.41
N GLU A 40 -1.49 22.93 2.93
CA GLU A 40 -2.00 24.20 2.48
C GLU A 40 -1.80 24.34 0.96
N ILE A 41 -0.72 23.74 0.46
CA ILE A 41 -0.34 23.72 -0.96
C ILE A 41 0.28 22.37 -1.29
N PRO A 42 -0.25 21.62 -2.29
CA PRO A 42 0.37 20.40 -2.78
C PRO A 42 1.80 20.66 -3.28
N ILE A 43 2.72 19.79 -2.92
CA ILE A 43 4.11 19.86 -3.38
C ILE A 43 4.17 19.33 -4.82
N HIS A 44 4.80 20.09 -5.69
CA HIS A 44 5.05 19.74 -7.09
C HIS A 44 6.54 19.48 -7.30
N PHE A 45 6.90 18.22 -7.51
CA PHE A 45 8.29 17.81 -7.68
C PHE A 45 8.77 18.03 -9.11
N VAL A 46 10.03 18.41 -9.26
CA VAL A 46 10.70 18.64 -10.56
C VAL A 46 11.88 17.71 -10.78
N GLY A 47 12.31 16.99 -9.75
CA GLY A 47 13.44 16.06 -9.82
C GLY A 47 13.60 15.24 -8.56
N GLY A 48 14.61 14.40 -8.55
CA GLY A 48 14.99 13.55 -7.42
C GLY A 48 16.01 12.50 -7.84
N GLY A 49 16.53 11.77 -6.87
CA GLY A 49 17.45 10.66 -7.04
C GLY A 49 17.64 9.92 -5.72
N GLY A 50 17.81 8.61 -5.78
CA GLY A 50 17.91 7.80 -4.58
C GLY A 50 16.65 7.90 -3.72
N SER A 51 16.80 8.32 -2.47
CA SER A 51 15.72 8.55 -1.52
C SER A 51 15.27 10.02 -1.47
N ARG A 52 15.69 10.88 -2.40
CA ARG A 52 15.46 12.31 -2.35
C ARG A 52 14.58 12.80 -3.49
N LEU A 53 13.74 13.79 -3.18
CA LEU A 53 12.94 14.54 -4.14
C LEU A 53 13.23 16.03 -4.03
N VAL A 54 13.09 16.76 -5.13
CA VAL A 54 13.26 18.22 -5.21
C VAL A 54 11.99 18.82 -5.77
N ASP A 55 11.45 19.82 -5.08
CA ASP A 55 10.25 20.54 -5.53
C ASP A 55 10.55 21.72 -6.45
N MET A 56 9.50 22.40 -6.93
CA MET A 56 9.61 23.56 -7.85
C MET A 56 10.31 24.77 -7.21
N ASP A 57 10.32 24.88 -5.91
CA ASP A 57 11.01 25.96 -5.17
C ASP A 57 12.45 25.60 -4.82
N GLY A 58 12.89 24.38 -5.11
CA GLY A 58 14.23 23.88 -4.83
C GLY A 58 14.41 23.31 -3.43
N ASN A 59 13.32 23.02 -2.71
CA ASN A 59 13.41 22.31 -1.44
C ASN A 59 13.68 20.84 -1.68
N GLU A 60 14.55 20.25 -0.86
CA GLU A 60 14.82 18.82 -0.87
C GLU A 60 14.03 18.11 0.24
N TYR A 61 13.57 16.90 -0.09
CA TYR A 61 12.81 16.06 0.82
C TYR A 61 13.39 14.65 0.82
N LEU A 62 13.54 14.07 2.02
CA LEU A 62 13.71 12.62 2.17
C LEU A 62 12.35 11.94 1.91
N ASP A 63 12.27 11.14 0.86
CA ASP A 63 11.01 10.48 0.46
C ASP A 63 10.82 9.13 1.17
N LEU A 64 10.10 9.15 2.27
CA LEU A 64 9.58 7.98 2.97
C LEU A 64 8.08 7.75 2.71
N TYR A 65 7.49 8.50 1.79
CA TYR A 65 6.15 8.27 1.26
C TYR A 65 6.16 7.27 0.10
N ALA A 66 7.20 7.34 -0.75
CA ALA A 66 7.43 6.45 -1.88
C ALA A 66 6.17 6.18 -2.73
N ARG A 67 5.31 7.19 -2.87
CA ARG A 67 4.03 7.10 -3.59
C ARG A 67 3.17 5.91 -3.13
N PHE A 68 2.77 5.88 -1.86
CA PHE A 68 2.06 4.77 -1.21
C PHE A 68 2.83 3.44 -1.27
N GLY A 69 4.15 3.52 -1.15
CA GLY A 69 5.00 2.34 -1.13
C GLY A 69 5.36 1.76 -2.51
N ALA A 70 5.02 2.42 -3.61
CA ALA A 70 5.34 1.92 -4.95
C ALA A 70 6.84 2.02 -5.28
N MET A 71 7.51 3.12 -4.85
CA MET A 71 8.88 3.47 -5.25
C MET A 71 9.94 2.74 -4.42
N ILE A 72 9.94 1.39 -4.47
CA ILE A 72 10.84 0.56 -3.65
C ILE A 72 12.30 0.61 -4.12
N LEU A 73 12.54 0.82 -5.42
CA LEU A 73 13.88 0.89 -6.00
C LEU A 73 14.56 2.26 -5.81
N GLY A 74 13.84 3.25 -5.25
CA GLY A 74 14.30 4.63 -5.19
C GLY A 74 14.20 5.36 -6.54
N HIS A 75 14.35 6.68 -6.47
CA HIS A 75 14.25 7.53 -7.67
C HIS A 75 15.50 7.37 -8.54
N GLN A 76 15.30 7.26 -9.85
CA GLN A 76 16.37 7.17 -10.85
C GLN A 76 17.38 6.03 -10.62
N ASN A 77 16.91 4.88 -10.16
CA ASN A 77 17.77 3.70 -10.07
C ASN A 77 18.39 3.38 -11.46
N PRO A 78 19.72 3.41 -11.61
CA PRO A 78 20.34 3.35 -12.93
C PRO A 78 20.14 2.02 -13.65
N GLU A 79 20.14 0.89 -12.93
CA GLU A 79 19.95 -0.44 -13.50
C GLU A 79 18.51 -0.61 -14.00
N TYR A 80 17.54 -0.15 -13.20
CA TYR A 80 16.13 -0.15 -13.59
C TYR A 80 15.87 0.74 -14.81
N LEU A 81 16.42 1.95 -14.85
CA LEU A 81 16.28 2.86 -15.99
C LEU A 81 16.91 2.31 -17.27
N ASP A 82 18.06 1.63 -17.17
CA ASP A 82 18.68 0.97 -18.30
C ASP A 82 17.80 -0.14 -18.88
N ALA A 83 17.19 -0.97 -18.01
CA ALA A 83 16.24 -2.00 -18.44
C ALA A 83 15.03 -1.42 -19.17
N LEU A 84 14.43 -0.36 -18.61
CA LEU A 84 13.30 0.34 -19.26
C LEU A 84 13.70 0.95 -20.59
N THR A 85 14.85 1.60 -20.67
CA THR A 85 15.36 2.23 -21.91
C THR A 85 15.57 1.20 -22.99
N LYS A 86 16.18 0.07 -22.68
CA LYS A 86 16.36 -1.06 -23.61
C LYS A 86 15.03 -1.62 -24.13
N ALA A 87 14.04 -1.78 -23.24
CA ALA A 87 12.72 -2.24 -23.62
C ALA A 87 12.03 -1.22 -24.56
N MET A 88 12.07 0.06 -24.25
CA MET A 88 11.48 1.14 -25.08
C MET A 88 12.11 1.24 -26.47
N GLN A 89 13.41 0.93 -26.61
CA GLN A 89 14.12 0.94 -27.89
C GLN A 89 13.76 -0.24 -28.79
N ARG A 90 13.20 -1.32 -28.22
CA ARG A 90 12.82 -2.52 -28.99
C ARG A 90 11.38 -2.49 -29.46
N VAL A 91 10.43 -2.47 -28.52
CA VAL A 91 8.98 -2.46 -28.81
C VAL A 91 8.23 -1.68 -27.73
N LEU A 92 7.17 -0.97 -28.12
CA LEU A 92 6.39 -0.17 -27.18
C LEU A 92 5.05 -0.82 -26.80
N CYS A 93 4.29 -1.28 -27.79
CA CYS A 93 2.95 -1.83 -27.58
C CYS A 93 2.69 -2.99 -28.55
N VAL A 94 2.75 -4.19 -28.01
CA VAL A 94 2.43 -5.44 -28.73
C VAL A 94 1.74 -6.39 -27.76
N SER A 95 1.01 -7.38 -28.31
CA SER A 95 0.25 -8.33 -27.49
C SER A 95 1.13 -9.35 -26.75
N HIS A 96 2.29 -9.67 -27.31
CA HIS A 96 3.23 -10.66 -26.75
C HIS A 96 4.66 -10.27 -27.13
N CYS A 97 5.58 -10.44 -26.21
CA CYS A 97 7.02 -10.24 -26.41
C CYS A 97 7.83 -11.20 -25.52
N ASP A 98 9.13 -11.28 -25.79
CA ASP A 98 10.05 -12.12 -25.03
C ASP A 98 10.25 -11.65 -23.56
N PHE A 99 10.04 -10.36 -23.28
CA PHE A 99 10.07 -9.84 -21.90
C PHE A 99 9.02 -10.49 -20.99
N ASP A 100 7.91 -11.02 -21.55
CA ASP A 100 6.87 -11.68 -20.77
C ASP A 100 7.40 -12.95 -20.10
N ALA A 101 8.20 -13.75 -20.82
CA ALA A 101 8.76 -14.99 -20.28
C ALA A 101 9.62 -14.71 -19.05
N ASP A 102 10.58 -13.80 -19.18
CA ASP A 102 11.50 -13.45 -18.09
C ASP A 102 10.76 -12.94 -16.86
N ALA A 103 9.77 -12.06 -17.04
CA ALA A 103 8.97 -11.51 -15.96
C ALA A 103 8.10 -12.57 -15.27
N LEU A 104 7.45 -13.44 -16.03
CA LEU A 104 6.56 -14.47 -15.49
C LEU A 104 7.34 -15.60 -14.80
N GLU A 105 8.49 -16.01 -15.35
CA GLU A 105 9.33 -17.04 -14.76
C GLU A 105 9.94 -16.59 -13.43
N ILE A 106 10.45 -15.36 -13.33
CA ILE A 106 10.99 -14.84 -12.08
C ILE A 106 9.90 -14.67 -11.01
N MET A 107 8.70 -14.24 -11.38
CA MET A 107 7.55 -14.20 -10.45
C MET A 107 7.14 -15.58 -9.98
N ASN A 108 7.05 -16.55 -10.88
CA ASN A 108 6.71 -17.95 -10.56
C ASN A 108 7.74 -18.58 -9.62
N ALA A 109 9.02 -18.24 -9.77
CA ALA A 109 10.10 -18.75 -8.92
C ALA A 109 10.04 -18.20 -7.48
N HIS A 110 9.51 -17.01 -7.27
CA HIS A 110 9.56 -16.32 -5.98
C HIS A 110 8.24 -16.24 -5.22
N ILE A 111 7.10 -16.18 -5.91
CA ILE A 111 5.78 -16.00 -5.30
C ILE A 111 5.11 -17.35 -5.09
N PRO A 112 4.81 -17.77 -3.84
CA PRO A 112 4.25 -19.11 -3.55
C PRO A 112 2.93 -19.42 -4.25
N SER A 113 2.04 -18.44 -4.44
CA SER A 113 0.75 -18.62 -5.13
C SER A 113 0.82 -18.54 -6.66
N ALA A 114 2.00 -18.34 -7.24
CA ALA A 114 2.13 -18.04 -8.67
C ALA A 114 2.19 -19.28 -9.58
N GLU A 115 1.25 -20.24 -9.44
CA GLU A 115 1.14 -21.34 -10.41
C GLU A 115 0.78 -20.84 -11.82
N MET A 116 -0.07 -19.81 -11.89
CA MET A 116 -0.40 -19.05 -13.10
C MET A 116 -0.45 -17.56 -12.77
N ILE A 117 -0.11 -16.73 -13.77
CA ILE A 117 -0.02 -15.28 -13.62
C ILE A 117 -0.73 -14.59 -14.78
N ARG A 118 -1.35 -13.43 -14.49
CA ARG A 118 -1.89 -12.54 -15.51
C ARG A 118 -1.62 -11.09 -15.13
N PHE A 119 -1.08 -10.31 -16.04
CA PHE A 119 -0.86 -8.87 -15.85
C PHE A 119 -2.12 -8.04 -16.12
N GLY A 120 -2.25 -6.92 -15.42
CA GLY A 120 -3.15 -5.80 -15.60
C GLY A 120 -2.43 -4.49 -15.33
N LEU A 121 -3.16 -3.38 -15.19
CA LEU A 121 -2.56 -2.06 -14.99
C LEU A 121 -2.78 -1.48 -13.60
N SER A 122 -3.92 -1.73 -12.97
CA SER A 122 -4.27 -1.14 -11.68
C SER A 122 -4.77 -2.16 -10.67
N GLY A 123 -4.57 -1.85 -9.37
CA GLY A 123 -5.07 -2.69 -8.29
C GLY A 123 -6.58 -2.86 -8.34
N THR A 124 -7.34 -1.81 -8.60
CA THR A 124 -8.81 -1.87 -8.70
C THR A 124 -9.26 -2.85 -9.78
N GLU A 125 -8.65 -2.79 -10.96
CA GLU A 125 -8.96 -3.67 -12.09
C GLU A 125 -8.69 -5.13 -11.77
N ILE A 126 -7.49 -5.41 -11.25
CA ILE A 126 -7.07 -6.80 -11.02
C ILE A 126 -7.86 -7.45 -9.88
N LEU A 127 -8.24 -6.69 -8.85
CA LEU A 127 -9.11 -7.15 -7.77
C LEU A 127 -10.52 -7.48 -8.26
N GLN A 128 -11.08 -6.68 -9.19
CA GLN A 128 -12.36 -7.03 -9.82
C GLN A 128 -12.26 -8.32 -10.63
N THR A 129 -11.12 -8.59 -11.24
CA THR A 129 -10.86 -9.86 -11.94
C THR A 129 -10.77 -11.02 -10.94
N ALA A 130 -10.08 -10.84 -9.80
CA ALA A 130 -10.01 -11.85 -8.73
C ALA A 130 -11.39 -12.20 -8.17
N LEU A 131 -12.23 -11.20 -7.90
CA LEU A 131 -13.61 -11.42 -7.45
C LEU A 131 -14.45 -12.18 -8.48
N ARG A 132 -14.32 -11.86 -9.78
CA ARG A 132 -15.02 -12.59 -10.85
C ARG A 132 -14.57 -14.05 -10.96
N LEU A 133 -13.26 -14.30 -10.84
CA LEU A 133 -12.70 -15.65 -10.82
C LEU A 133 -13.23 -16.47 -9.65
N ALA A 134 -13.21 -15.89 -8.44
CA ALA A 134 -13.73 -16.56 -7.26
C ALA A 134 -15.22 -16.91 -7.37
N ARG A 135 -16.03 -15.96 -7.86
CA ARG A 135 -17.47 -16.19 -8.12
C ARG A 135 -17.71 -17.26 -9.18
N ALA A 136 -16.97 -17.21 -10.27
CA ALA A 136 -17.11 -18.19 -11.36
C ALA A 136 -16.63 -19.60 -10.96
N HIS A 137 -15.64 -19.70 -10.07
CA HIS A 137 -15.13 -20.95 -9.54
C HIS A 137 -16.11 -21.59 -8.55
N THR A 138 -16.64 -20.81 -7.60
CA THR A 138 -17.50 -21.31 -6.53
C THR A 138 -18.97 -21.38 -6.88
N GLY A 139 -19.42 -20.63 -7.90
CA GLY A 139 -20.84 -20.42 -8.21
C GLY A 139 -21.58 -19.54 -7.20
N ARG A 140 -20.86 -18.90 -6.28
CA ARG A 140 -21.41 -18.04 -5.21
C ARG A 140 -21.15 -16.57 -5.52
N ASN A 141 -21.87 -15.64 -4.87
CA ASN A 141 -21.79 -14.21 -5.20
C ASN A 141 -21.15 -13.36 -4.11
N ARG A 142 -21.36 -13.71 -2.84
CA ARG A 142 -20.97 -12.88 -1.69
C ARG A 142 -19.50 -13.06 -1.34
N PHE A 143 -18.91 -12.04 -0.74
CA PHE A 143 -17.54 -12.09 -0.26
C PHE A 143 -17.39 -11.40 1.10
N LEU A 144 -16.39 -11.83 1.85
CA LEU A 144 -15.98 -11.22 3.12
C LEU A 144 -14.78 -10.33 2.88
N ARG A 145 -14.70 -9.20 3.58
CA ARG A 145 -13.52 -8.33 3.71
C ARG A 145 -13.44 -7.78 5.13
N PHE A 146 -12.36 -7.06 5.45
CA PHE A 146 -12.11 -6.56 6.80
C PHE A 146 -12.12 -5.04 6.88
N GLU A 147 -12.40 -4.50 8.07
CA GLU A 147 -12.41 -3.07 8.37
C GLU A 147 -11.05 -2.44 8.06
N ASN A 148 -11.08 -1.21 7.60
CA ASN A 148 -9.93 -0.38 7.26
C ASN A 148 -8.97 -0.97 6.20
N HIS A 149 -9.31 -2.10 5.57
CA HIS A 149 -8.61 -2.57 4.38
C HIS A 149 -9.01 -1.72 3.16
N TYR A 150 -8.05 -1.45 2.29
CA TYR A 150 -8.28 -0.72 1.05
C TYR A 150 -8.00 -1.59 -0.17
N HIS A 151 -9.03 -1.83 -0.97
CA HIS A 151 -8.97 -2.73 -2.13
C HIS A 151 -9.25 -2.02 -3.47
N GLY A 152 -9.07 -0.69 -3.51
CA GLY A 152 -9.34 0.12 -4.69
C GLY A 152 -10.65 0.89 -4.60
N ASN A 153 -11.05 1.53 -5.71
CA ASN A 153 -12.14 2.51 -5.76
C ASN A 153 -13.36 2.05 -6.58
N ALA A 154 -13.52 0.74 -6.81
CA ALA A 154 -14.74 0.22 -7.42
C ALA A 154 -15.90 0.21 -6.40
N ASP A 155 -17.13 0.39 -6.89
CA ASP A 155 -18.34 0.55 -6.08
C ASP A 155 -18.56 -0.56 -5.05
N ASN A 156 -18.19 -1.80 -5.38
CA ASN A 156 -18.42 -2.98 -4.54
C ASN A 156 -17.34 -3.25 -3.48
N ILE A 157 -16.26 -2.50 -3.48
CA ILE A 157 -15.12 -2.71 -2.55
C ILE A 157 -14.66 -1.44 -1.82
N MET A 158 -15.13 -0.25 -2.23
CA MET A 158 -14.70 0.99 -1.63
C MET A 158 -15.46 1.31 -0.34
N GLY A 159 -14.73 1.56 0.76
CA GLY A 159 -15.30 1.96 2.05
C GLY A 159 -16.12 0.86 2.73
N GLY A 160 -16.89 1.22 3.68
CA GLY A 160 -17.72 0.35 4.51
C GLY A 160 -17.27 0.39 5.97
N ARG A 161 -18.22 0.21 6.86
CA ARG A 161 -18.01 0.24 8.30
C ARG A 161 -18.86 -0.86 8.95
N VAL A 162 -18.32 -1.54 9.93
CA VAL A 162 -19.12 -2.40 10.81
C VAL A 162 -20.06 -1.49 11.61
N VAL A 163 -21.35 -1.71 11.46
CA VAL A 163 -22.38 -0.90 12.15
C VAL A 163 -22.58 -1.41 13.57
N ASP A 164 -22.58 -2.73 13.76
CA ASP A 164 -22.59 -3.37 15.07
C ASP A 164 -21.53 -4.48 15.09
N PRO A 165 -20.48 -4.33 15.90
CA PRO A 165 -19.42 -5.32 15.95
C PRO A 165 -19.88 -6.70 16.44
N ARG A 166 -21.08 -6.84 17.02
CA ARG A 166 -21.66 -8.13 17.48
C ARG A 166 -22.44 -8.86 16.39
N HIS A 167 -22.77 -8.18 15.30
CA HIS A 167 -23.53 -8.75 14.19
C HIS A 167 -22.82 -8.44 12.88
N PRO A 168 -22.23 -9.43 12.20
CA PRO A 168 -21.71 -9.25 10.85
C PRO A 168 -22.90 -8.96 9.92
N VAL A 169 -23.10 -7.70 9.61
CA VAL A 169 -24.13 -7.27 8.66
C VAL A 169 -23.54 -7.17 7.27
N PRO A 170 -24.34 -7.45 6.21
CA PRO A 170 -24.01 -6.97 4.88
C PRO A 170 -23.67 -5.49 4.97
N VAL A 171 -22.60 -5.06 4.31
CA VAL A 171 -22.18 -3.66 4.37
C VAL A 171 -23.31 -2.79 3.83
N GLU A 172 -24.08 -2.18 4.72
CA GLU A 172 -25.00 -1.12 4.35
C GLU A 172 -24.20 0.14 4.04
N PHE A 173 -24.00 0.40 2.78
CA PHE A 173 -23.48 1.69 2.34
C PHE A 173 -24.62 2.71 2.42
N ARG A 174 -24.79 3.32 3.56
CA ARG A 174 -25.65 4.50 3.68
C ARG A 174 -25.01 5.61 2.86
N GLY A 175 -25.80 6.22 1.96
CA GLY A 175 -25.34 7.12 0.90
C GLY A 175 -24.74 8.46 1.32
N ASP A 176 -24.45 8.64 2.60
CA ASP A 176 -24.00 9.92 3.18
C ASP A 176 -22.51 9.89 3.56
N TYR A 177 -21.77 8.86 3.13
CA TYR A 177 -20.34 8.80 3.39
C TYR A 177 -19.60 9.79 2.48
N LYS A 178 -18.78 10.66 3.07
CA LYS A 178 -17.95 11.59 2.30
C LYS A 178 -17.13 10.82 1.24
N GLY A 179 -17.29 11.18 -0.03
CA GLY A 179 -16.60 10.52 -1.14
C GLY A 179 -17.31 9.33 -1.77
N THR A 180 -18.54 8.98 -1.34
CA THR A 180 -19.29 7.84 -1.89
C THR A 180 -20.49 8.24 -2.73
N ALA A 181 -20.66 9.52 -3.01
CA ALA A 181 -21.73 10.00 -3.88
C ALA A 181 -21.67 9.36 -5.27
N GLY A 182 -22.83 8.97 -5.80
CA GLY A 182 -22.91 8.33 -7.12
C GLY A 182 -22.70 6.82 -7.13
N ARG A 183 -22.42 6.19 -6.00
CA ARG A 183 -22.33 4.71 -5.92
C ARG A 183 -23.69 4.06 -6.18
N ALA A 184 -23.66 2.93 -6.88
CA ALA A 184 -24.84 2.10 -7.09
C ALA A 184 -25.23 1.41 -5.77
N LYS A 185 -26.30 1.89 -5.12
CA LYS A 185 -26.72 1.44 -3.78
C LYS A 185 -27.18 -0.02 -3.75
N ASP A 186 -27.90 -0.47 -4.76
CA ASP A 186 -28.57 -1.78 -4.79
C ASP A 186 -27.60 -2.94 -5.05
N ILE A 187 -26.47 -2.68 -5.72
CA ILE A 187 -25.47 -3.71 -6.03
C ILE A 187 -24.61 -4.07 -4.82
N MET A 188 -24.58 -3.23 -3.80
CA MET A 188 -23.57 -3.29 -2.74
C MET A 188 -24.06 -3.98 -1.47
N ALA A 189 -25.31 -3.77 -1.09
CA ALA A 189 -25.89 -4.35 0.13
C ALA A 189 -25.87 -5.88 0.13
N ASP A 190 -25.92 -6.50 -1.07
CA ASP A 190 -25.99 -7.95 -1.21
C ASP A 190 -24.67 -8.64 -1.53
N GLN A 191 -23.56 -7.90 -1.70
CA GLN A 191 -22.32 -8.49 -2.24
C GLN A 191 -21.23 -8.74 -1.22
N SER A 192 -21.04 -7.88 -0.21
CA SER A 192 -19.95 -8.02 0.74
C SER A 192 -20.36 -7.96 2.19
N PHE A 193 -19.66 -8.73 3.02
CA PHE A 193 -19.66 -8.62 4.46
C PHE A 193 -18.41 -7.92 4.93
N LEU A 194 -18.46 -7.31 6.11
CA LEU A 194 -17.33 -6.63 6.73
C LEU A 194 -17.18 -7.12 8.17
N LEU A 195 -15.99 -7.60 8.53
CA LEU A 195 -15.65 -8.01 9.88
C LEU A 195 -14.49 -7.18 10.43
N PRO A 196 -14.36 -7.09 11.76
CA PRO A 196 -13.15 -6.58 12.40
C PRO A 196 -11.93 -7.44 12.03
N TRP A 197 -10.77 -6.79 11.83
CA TRP A 197 -9.49 -7.48 11.67
C TRP A 197 -9.01 -8.05 13.00
N ASN A 198 -8.36 -9.21 12.97
CA ASN A 198 -7.82 -9.93 14.14
C ASN A 198 -8.86 -10.45 15.16
N ASP A 199 -10.13 -10.48 14.83
CA ASP A 199 -11.16 -11.08 15.67
C ASP A 199 -11.42 -12.55 15.24
N ALA A 200 -10.64 -13.46 15.79
CA ALA A 200 -10.69 -14.89 15.43
C ALA A 200 -12.03 -15.56 15.84
N GLU A 201 -12.60 -15.17 17.00
CA GLU A 201 -13.86 -15.74 17.48
C GLU A 201 -15.01 -15.36 16.56
N ARG A 202 -15.10 -14.09 16.21
CA ARG A 202 -16.12 -13.59 15.28
C ARG A 202 -15.94 -14.16 13.88
N LEU A 203 -14.71 -14.32 13.42
CA LEU A 203 -14.44 -14.96 12.14
C LEU A 203 -14.96 -16.39 12.11
N GLN A 204 -14.72 -17.19 13.17
CA GLN A 204 -15.24 -18.54 13.27
C GLN A 204 -16.76 -18.57 13.26
N GLN A 205 -17.43 -17.78 14.12
CA GLN A 205 -18.89 -17.68 14.18
C GLN A 205 -19.49 -17.29 12.82
N PHE A 206 -18.89 -16.33 12.16
CA PHE A 206 -19.34 -15.89 10.85
C PHE A 206 -19.25 -17.00 9.77
N PHE A 207 -18.18 -17.79 9.77
CA PHE A 207 -18.05 -18.90 8.84
C PHE A 207 -19.03 -20.03 9.13
N ASP A 208 -19.33 -20.33 10.40
CA ASP A 208 -20.32 -21.34 10.79
C ASP A 208 -21.72 -20.96 10.25
N GLU A 209 -22.07 -19.68 10.26
CA GLU A 209 -23.37 -19.19 9.80
C GLU A 209 -23.40 -18.92 8.28
N HIS A 210 -22.36 -18.34 7.71
CA HIS A 210 -22.38 -17.74 6.37
C HIS A 210 -21.34 -18.31 5.40
N GLY A 211 -20.43 -19.18 5.82
CA GLY A 211 -19.36 -19.73 4.98
C GLY A 211 -19.88 -20.40 3.70
N HIS A 212 -21.05 -21.01 3.76
CA HIS A 212 -21.69 -21.72 2.63
C HIS A 212 -22.13 -20.78 1.47
N ILE A 213 -22.28 -19.47 1.69
CA ILE A 213 -22.69 -18.50 0.66
C ILE A 213 -21.53 -17.66 0.14
N LEU A 214 -20.34 -17.74 0.73
CA LEU A 214 -19.19 -16.96 0.34
C LEU A 214 -18.52 -17.51 -0.89
N ALA A 215 -18.27 -16.65 -1.89
CA ALA A 215 -17.38 -16.92 -3.00
C ALA A 215 -15.91 -16.81 -2.56
N CYS A 216 -15.59 -15.78 -1.80
CA CYS A 216 -14.22 -15.54 -1.34
C CYS A 216 -14.16 -14.70 -0.07
N VAL A 217 -12.97 -14.73 0.54
CA VAL A 217 -12.48 -13.70 1.47
C VAL A 217 -11.42 -12.89 0.77
N LEU A 218 -11.55 -11.56 0.82
CA LEU A 218 -10.58 -10.61 0.31
C LEU A 218 -9.92 -9.88 1.49
N THR A 219 -8.60 -9.98 1.63
CA THR A 219 -7.88 -9.41 2.76
C THR A 219 -6.51 -8.85 2.37
N GLU A 220 -6.12 -7.72 2.96
CA GLU A 220 -4.71 -7.39 3.12
C GLU A 220 -4.13 -8.37 4.17
N PRO A 221 -2.99 -9.04 3.93
CA PRO A 221 -2.41 -9.95 4.93
C PRO A 221 -1.76 -9.23 6.12
N VAL A 222 -1.54 -7.93 6.02
CA VAL A 222 -1.27 -6.98 7.09
C VAL A 222 -2.24 -5.83 6.90
N CYS A 223 -2.94 -5.39 7.93
CA CYS A 223 -3.87 -4.27 7.86
C CYS A 223 -3.09 -2.94 7.75
N VAL A 224 -2.47 -2.71 6.58
CA VAL A 224 -1.61 -1.53 6.36
C VAL A 224 -2.44 -0.26 6.39
N ASN A 225 -3.63 -0.30 5.77
CA ASN A 225 -4.51 0.86 5.68
C ASN A 225 -5.20 1.21 7.02
N GLY A 226 -5.23 0.30 7.97
CA GLY A 226 -5.75 0.50 9.31
C GLY A 226 -4.70 0.68 10.40
N GLY A 227 -3.49 1.13 10.05
CA GLY A 227 -2.44 1.42 11.04
C GLY A 227 -1.26 0.46 11.04
N SER A 228 -1.04 -0.28 9.95
CA SER A 228 0.03 -1.30 9.82
C SER A 228 -0.04 -2.39 10.91
N ILE A 229 -1.27 -2.83 11.22
CA ILE A 229 -1.50 -3.88 12.23
C ILE A 229 -1.22 -5.24 11.61
N GLU A 230 -0.24 -5.95 12.17
CA GLU A 230 0.08 -7.32 11.76
C GLU A 230 -1.05 -8.30 12.11
N PRO A 231 -1.17 -9.42 11.39
CA PRO A 231 -2.11 -10.47 11.78
C PRO A 231 -1.73 -11.01 13.16
N ALA A 232 -2.72 -11.18 14.02
CA ALA A 232 -2.52 -11.85 15.30
C ALA A 232 -2.02 -13.29 15.07
N PRO A 233 -1.21 -13.85 15.99
CA PRO A 233 -0.71 -15.22 15.84
C PRO A 233 -1.83 -16.22 15.58
N GLY A 234 -1.74 -16.98 14.50
CA GLY A 234 -2.73 -17.97 14.09
C GLY A 234 -3.94 -17.43 13.31
N PHE A 235 -4.08 -16.10 13.13
CA PHE A 235 -5.26 -15.53 12.45
C PHE A 235 -5.29 -15.86 10.95
N LEU A 236 -4.17 -15.75 10.25
CA LEU A 236 -4.11 -16.08 8.82
C LEU A 236 -4.26 -17.58 8.57
N GLU A 237 -3.70 -18.41 9.45
CA GLU A 237 -3.85 -19.86 9.41
C GLU A 237 -5.30 -20.28 9.64
N LEU A 238 -5.99 -19.66 10.60
CA LEU A 238 -7.43 -19.86 10.81
C LEU A 238 -8.23 -19.47 9.58
N LEU A 239 -7.94 -18.32 9.00
CA LEU A 239 -8.60 -17.83 7.79
C LEU A 239 -8.40 -18.80 6.62
N ARG A 240 -7.17 -19.30 6.41
CA ARG A 240 -6.87 -20.31 5.39
C ARG A 240 -7.63 -21.62 5.65
N LYS A 241 -7.65 -22.09 6.89
CA LYS A 241 -8.38 -23.30 7.31
C LYS A 241 -9.87 -23.19 7.00
N LEU A 242 -10.51 -22.11 7.47
CA LEU A 242 -11.94 -21.88 7.27
C LEU A 242 -12.30 -21.76 5.79
N CYS A 243 -11.51 -21.03 5.02
CA CYS A 243 -11.72 -20.96 3.55
C CYS A 243 -11.65 -22.34 2.90
N THR A 244 -10.72 -23.19 3.31
CA THR A 244 -10.57 -24.55 2.77
C THR A 244 -11.77 -25.43 3.13
N GLU A 245 -12.19 -25.43 4.40
CA GLU A 245 -13.29 -26.25 4.92
C GLU A 245 -14.63 -25.90 4.27
N HIS A 246 -14.86 -24.62 3.95
CA HIS A 246 -16.11 -24.15 3.36
C HIS A 246 -16.06 -24.01 1.82
N GLY A 247 -14.94 -24.35 1.18
CA GLY A 247 -14.76 -24.19 -0.26
C GLY A 247 -14.86 -22.73 -0.70
N VAL A 248 -14.28 -21.83 0.08
CA VAL A 248 -14.21 -20.37 -0.14
C VAL A 248 -12.84 -20.01 -0.68
N VAL A 249 -12.76 -19.17 -1.72
CA VAL A 249 -11.49 -18.73 -2.29
C VAL A 249 -10.85 -17.67 -1.37
N LEU A 250 -9.64 -17.93 -0.89
CA LEU A 250 -8.86 -16.93 -0.15
C LEU A 250 -8.07 -16.06 -1.12
N ILE A 251 -8.29 -14.74 -1.08
CA ILE A 251 -7.60 -13.75 -1.90
C ILE A 251 -6.76 -12.85 -1.00
N PHE A 252 -5.43 -12.84 -1.19
CA PHE A 252 -4.57 -11.85 -0.57
C PHE A 252 -4.39 -10.65 -1.49
N ASP A 253 -4.68 -9.47 -0.97
CA ASP A 253 -4.31 -8.20 -1.57
C ASP A 253 -2.88 -7.84 -1.14
N GLU A 254 -1.93 -8.20 -1.97
CA GLU A 254 -0.50 -7.92 -1.79
C GLU A 254 -0.06 -6.63 -2.51
N MET A 255 -0.99 -5.70 -2.74
CA MET A 255 -0.67 -4.43 -3.41
C MET A 255 0.39 -3.60 -2.70
N ILE A 256 0.43 -3.67 -1.36
CA ILE A 256 1.46 -3.00 -0.55
C ILE A 256 2.47 -4.01 -0.04
N THR A 257 2.02 -5.11 0.52
CA THR A 257 2.87 -6.12 1.15
C THR A 257 3.80 -6.83 0.18
N GLY A 258 3.45 -6.96 -1.07
CA GLY A 258 4.16 -7.67 -2.13
C GLY A 258 5.68 -7.54 -2.02
N MET A 259 6.36 -6.73 -2.75
CA MET A 259 7.83 -6.58 -2.68
C MET A 259 8.35 -6.04 -1.32
N ARG A 260 7.50 -5.42 -0.51
CA ARG A 260 7.91 -4.77 0.74
C ARG A 260 8.17 -5.70 1.90
N LEU A 261 7.62 -6.90 1.87
CA LEU A 261 7.90 -7.96 2.85
C LEU A 261 8.81 -9.06 2.30
N GLY A 262 9.53 -8.76 1.23
CA GLY A 262 10.35 -9.69 0.46
C GLY A 262 9.73 -9.97 -0.90
N VAL A 263 10.52 -10.55 -1.81
CA VAL A 263 10.08 -10.85 -3.19
C VAL A 263 8.95 -11.88 -3.25
N GLY A 264 8.76 -12.69 -2.20
CA GLY A 264 7.65 -13.63 -2.07
C GLY A 264 6.41 -13.05 -1.40
N GLY A 265 6.44 -11.78 -0.97
CA GLY A 265 5.33 -11.10 -0.31
C GLY A 265 5.02 -11.60 1.09
N ALA A 266 3.87 -11.18 1.61
CA ALA A 266 3.38 -11.58 2.93
C ALA A 266 3.09 -13.08 3.00
N GLN A 267 2.64 -13.71 1.92
CA GLN A 267 2.39 -15.14 1.87
C GLN A 267 3.64 -15.96 2.18
N ALA A 268 4.81 -15.53 1.71
CA ALA A 268 6.09 -16.18 2.05
C ALA A 268 6.52 -15.85 3.47
N ARG A 269 6.31 -14.62 3.94
CA ARG A 269 6.69 -14.18 5.29
C ARG A 269 5.89 -14.91 6.39
N TYR A 270 4.59 -15.05 6.21
CA TYR A 270 3.70 -15.67 7.21
C TYR A 270 3.43 -17.17 6.96
N GLY A 271 3.94 -17.73 5.85
CA GLY A 271 3.77 -19.16 5.54
C GLY A 271 2.34 -19.56 5.17
N VAL A 272 1.49 -18.62 4.83
CA VAL A 272 0.09 -18.86 4.44
C VAL A 272 -0.12 -18.52 2.97
N VAL A 273 -0.39 -19.53 2.14
CA VAL A 273 -0.57 -19.37 0.69
C VAL A 273 -2.07 -19.21 0.37
N PRO A 274 -2.48 -18.10 -0.26
CA PRO A 274 -3.86 -17.90 -0.70
C PRO A 274 -4.15 -18.70 -1.99
N ASP A 275 -5.42 -18.79 -2.35
CA ASP A 275 -5.83 -19.37 -3.65
C ASP A 275 -5.56 -18.41 -4.82
N LEU A 276 -5.72 -17.10 -4.56
CA LEU A 276 -5.38 -16.00 -5.47
C LEU A 276 -4.63 -14.92 -4.69
N ALA A 277 -3.69 -14.25 -5.33
CA ALA A 277 -3.09 -13.03 -4.79
C ALA A 277 -3.01 -11.94 -5.86
N THR A 278 -3.13 -10.68 -5.44
CA THR A 278 -3.04 -9.53 -6.34
C THR A 278 -1.85 -8.66 -5.95
N PHE A 279 -1.11 -8.22 -6.96
CA PHE A 279 0.10 -7.42 -6.82
C PHE A 279 0.01 -6.14 -7.64
N GLY A 280 0.76 -5.14 -7.26
CA GLY A 280 0.90 -3.86 -7.96
C GLY A 280 1.97 -3.00 -7.30
N LYS A 281 1.86 -1.67 -7.46
CA LYS A 281 2.80 -0.73 -6.82
C LYS A 281 4.28 -1.13 -7.02
N ALA A 282 4.91 -1.65 -5.96
CA ALA A 282 6.33 -2.01 -5.95
C ALA A 282 6.72 -3.16 -6.90
N ILE A 283 5.75 -3.94 -7.41
CA ILE A 283 6.04 -5.08 -8.30
C ILE A 283 6.81 -4.67 -9.57
N ALA A 284 6.60 -3.44 -10.03
CA ALA A 284 7.29 -2.85 -11.19
C ALA A 284 8.19 -1.68 -10.77
N GLY A 285 8.77 -1.71 -9.57
CA GLY A 285 9.74 -0.74 -9.06
C GLY A 285 9.20 0.68 -8.81
N GLY A 286 7.91 0.91 -9.09
CA GLY A 286 7.25 2.21 -8.97
C GLY A 286 7.37 3.13 -10.20
N GLY A 287 8.14 2.76 -11.22
CA GLY A 287 8.38 3.60 -12.40
C GLY A 287 7.30 3.52 -13.47
N VAL A 288 6.57 2.40 -13.56
CA VAL A 288 5.52 2.17 -14.55
C VAL A 288 4.31 1.47 -13.91
N PRO A 289 3.09 1.71 -14.41
CA PRO A 289 1.88 1.07 -13.88
C PRO A 289 1.82 -0.39 -14.32
N VAL A 290 1.86 -1.31 -13.35
CA VAL A 290 1.59 -2.74 -13.55
C VAL A 290 0.83 -3.26 -12.35
N SER A 291 -0.10 -4.16 -12.58
CA SER A 291 -0.69 -5.03 -11.59
C SER A 291 -0.64 -6.48 -12.07
N ALA A 292 -0.74 -7.42 -11.16
CA ALA A 292 -0.79 -8.83 -11.49
C ALA A 292 -1.77 -9.57 -10.58
N ILE A 293 -2.36 -10.63 -11.12
CA ILE A 293 -3.02 -11.68 -10.34
C ILE A 293 -2.22 -12.96 -10.49
N THR A 294 -1.95 -13.61 -9.38
CA THR A 294 -1.38 -14.96 -9.31
C THR A 294 -2.39 -15.90 -8.68
N GLY A 295 -2.30 -17.18 -8.97
CA GLY A 295 -3.19 -18.10 -8.32
C GLY A 295 -3.12 -19.53 -8.84
N ARG A 296 -3.86 -20.39 -8.17
CA ARG A 296 -3.99 -21.81 -8.48
C ARG A 296 -4.46 -22.00 -9.92
N ARG A 297 -3.84 -22.93 -10.62
CA ARG A 297 -4.15 -23.27 -12.02
C ARG A 297 -5.63 -23.56 -12.24
N GLU A 298 -6.26 -24.26 -11.30
CA GLU A 298 -7.67 -24.61 -11.36
C GLU A 298 -8.59 -23.37 -11.50
N ILE A 299 -8.29 -22.30 -10.75
CA ILE A 299 -9.07 -21.05 -10.78
C ILE A 299 -8.67 -20.21 -11.99
N MET A 300 -7.37 -20.05 -12.22
CA MET A 300 -6.84 -19.20 -13.29
C MET A 300 -7.17 -19.73 -14.69
N SER A 301 -7.37 -21.03 -14.87
CA SER A 301 -7.80 -21.62 -16.14
C SER A 301 -9.19 -21.15 -16.61
N LEU A 302 -9.98 -20.53 -15.73
CA LEU A 302 -11.24 -19.88 -16.13
C LEU A 302 -11.01 -18.67 -17.07
N LEU A 303 -9.81 -18.09 -17.06
CA LEU A 303 -9.39 -17.09 -18.06
C LEU A 303 -9.00 -17.75 -19.39
N GLU A 304 -8.35 -18.90 -19.33
CA GLU A 304 -7.90 -19.64 -20.50
C GLU A 304 -9.09 -20.15 -21.33
N ASN A 305 -10.06 -20.76 -20.68
CA ASN A 305 -11.27 -21.29 -21.33
C ASN A 305 -12.36 -20.23 -21.59
N LYS A 306 -12.06 -18.94 -21.34
CA LYS A 306 -12.93 -17.77 -21.56
C LYS A 306 -14.25 -17.77 -20.77
N LYS A 307 -14.37 -18.55 -19.70
CA LYS A 307 -15.50 -18.42 -18.76
C LYS A 307 -15.47 -17.10 -18.03
N VAL A 308 -14.27 -16.58 -17.72
CA VAL A 308 -14.06 -15.24 -17.21
C VAL A 308 -13.23 -14.46 -18.23
N ILE A 309 -13.68 -13.26 -18.57
CA ILE A 309 -12.93 -12.38 -19.49
C ILE A 309 -12.12 -11.39 -18.69
N HIS A 310 -10.81 -11.32 -18.99
CA HIS A 310 -9.91 -10.28 -18.57
C HIS A 310 -9.24 -9.70 -19.82
N ALA A 311 -9.56 -8.46 -20.14
CA ALA A 311 -9.08 -7.77 -21.35
C ALA A 311 -8.65 -6.34 -21.00
N GLY A 312 -7.56 -5.90 -21.57
CA GLY A 312 -7.03 -4.55 -21.46
C GLY A 312 -5.94 -4.35 -22.51
N THR A 313 -5.96 -3.22 -23.21
CA THR A 313 -5.03 -2.93 -24.30
C THR A 313 -3.56 -3.02 -23.88
N TYR A 314 -3.27 -2.66 -22.63
CA TYR A 314 -1.91 -2.63 -22.10
C TYR A 314 -1.58 -3.77 -21.13
N ASN A 315 -2.44 -4.81 -21.04
CA ASN A 315 -2.13 -5.95 -20.20
C ASN A 315 -0.93 -6.73 -20.76
N GLY A 316 0.15 -6.82 -19.99
CA GLY A 316 1.40 -7.47 -20.43
C GLY A 316 2.14 -6.64 -21.52
N TYR A 317 2.07 -5.31 -21.49
CA TYR A 317 2.86 -4.51 -22.41
C TYR A 317 4.36 -4.59 -22.10
N PRO A 318 5.24 -4.51 -23.12
CA PRO A 318 6.66 -4.84 -23.00
C PRO A 318 7.41 -4.07 -21.90
N LEU A 319 7.13 -2.77 -21.77
CA LEU A 319 7.76 -1.94 -20.75
C LEU A 319 7.37 -2.37 -19.34
N GLY A 320 6.11 -2.82 -19.15
CA GLY A 320 5.64 -3.34 -17.86
C GLY A 320 6.33 -4.65 -17.48
N SER A 321 6.42 -5.58 -18.44
CA SER A 321 7.10 -6.87 -18.22
C SER A 321 8.60 -6.67 -17.93
N ALA A 322 9.29 -5.81 -18.67
CA ALA A 322 10.70 -5.47 -18.42
C ALA A 322 10.89 -4.82 -17.03
N ALA A 323 9.96 -3.97 -16.60
CA ALA A 323 10.00 -3.34 -15.28
C ALA A 323 9.83 -4.35 -14.15
N VAL A 324 8.91 -5.30 -14.30
CA VAL A 324 8.71 -6.38 -13.33
C VAL A 324 9.96 -7.24 -13.23
N HIS A 325 10.48 -7.71 -14.37
CA HIS A 325 11.71 -8.53 -14.39
C HIS A 325 12.86 -7.82 -13.69
N ALA A 326 13.19 -6.58 -14.09
CA ALA A 326 14.27 -5.80 -13.50
C ALA A 326 14.08 -5.58 -11.98
N THR A 327 12.85 -5.35 -11.54
CA THR A 327 12.55 -5.18 -10.11
C THR A 327 12.84 -6.45 -9.33
N PHE A 328 12.34 -7.59 -9.78
CA PHE A 328 12.59 -8.87 -9.13
C PHE A 328 14.08 -9.23 -9.14
N GLU A 329 14.76 -9.04 -10.27
CA GLU A 329 16.21 -9.31 -10.40
C GLU A 329 17.02 -8.48 -9.41
N ILE A 330 16.77 -7.18 -9.30
CA ILE A 330 17.45 -6.28 -8.35
C ILE A 330 17.17 -6.70 -6.90
N LEU A 331 15.91 -6.98 -6.56
CA LEU A 331 15.49 -7.23 -5.18
C LEU A 331 15.82 -8.66 -4.70
N SER A 332 15.88 -9.66 -5.60
CA SER A 332 16.18 -11.05 -5.23
C SER A 332 17.69 -11.36 -5.21
N ARG A 333 18.50 -10.54 -5.86
CA ARG A 333 19.95 -10.72 -5.98
C ARG A 333 20.62 -10.89 -4.62
N ASN A 334 21.60 -11.80 -4.55
CA ASN A 334 22.35 -12.11 -3.33
C ASN A 334 21.40 -12.43 -2.14
N ASN A 335 20.38 -13.21 -2.43
CA ASN A 335 19.37 -13.61 -1.46
C ASN A 335 18.64 -12.41 -0.80
N GLY A 336 18.34 -11.37 -1.57
CA GLY A 336 17.62 -10.19 -1.10
C GLY A 336 18.47 -9.19 -0.31
N ALA A 337 19.77 -9.10 -0.60
CA ALA A 337 20.69 -8.22 0.14
C ALA A 337 20.23 -6.76 0.18
N ALA A 338 19.74 -6.23 -0.94
CA ALA A 338 19.25 -4.84 -1.00
C ALA A 338 18.04 -4.59 -0.08
N LEU A 339 17.15 -5.56 0.04
CA LEU A 339 16.02 -5.47 0.97
C LEU A 339 16.48 -5.55 2.43
N ARG A 340 17.43 -6.43 2.75
CA ARG A 340 17.96 -6.53 4.12
C ARG A 340 18.64 -5.24 4.55
N ASP A 341 19.51 -4.67 3.72
CA ASP A 341 20.15 -3.38 3.98
C ASP A 341 19.09 -2.26 4.17
N MET A 342 18.08 -2.22 3.32
CA MET A 342 16.95 -1.30 3.50
C MET A 342 16.25 -1.48 4.86
N TYR A 343 15.99 -2.72 5.27
CA TYR A 343 15.34 -2.98 6.57
C TYR A 343 16.25 -2.55 7.74
N GLU A 344 17.53 -2.91 7.71
CA GLU A 344 18.49 -2.52 8.76
C GLU A 344 18.55 -1.00 8.93
N ARG A 345 18.64 -0.26 7.83
CA ARG A 345 18.61 1.22 7.86
C ARG A 345 17.28 1.77 8.33
N THR A 346 16.17 1.11 7.99
CA THR A 346 14.84 1.53 8.42
C THR A 346 14.64 1.35 9.92
N GLU A 347 15.20 0.30 10.52
CA GLU A 347 15.18 0.14 11.99
C GLU A 347 15.88 1.30 12.68
N VAL A 348 16.98 1.82 12.11
CA VAL A 348 17.65 3.02 12.62
C VAL A 348 16.73 4.24 12.52
N LEU A 349 16.02 4.44 11.40
CA LEU A 349 15.03 5.52 11.29
C LEU A 349 13.91 5.40 12.33
N HIS A 350 13.42 4.19 12.57
CA HIS A 350 12.39 3.94 13.58
C HIS A 350 12.88 4.32 14.97
N GLN A 351 14.12 3.94 15.31
CA GLN A 351 14.70 4.25 16.61
C GLN A 351 14.91 5.76 16.80
N ILE A 352 15.43 6.46 15.78
CA ILE A 352 15.57 7.93 15.81
C ILE A 352 14.21 8.60 16.05
N LEU A 353 13.14 8.12 15.41
CA LEU A 353 11.81 8.68 15.59
C LEU A 353 11.28 8.47 17.01
N ILE A 354 11.46 7.27 17.56
CA ILE A 354 11.06 6.92 18.93
C ILE A 354 11.83 7.75 19.96
N ASP A 355 13.16 7.77 19.89
CA ASP A 355 14.02 8.51 20.83
C ASP A 355 13.75 10.01 20.79
N SER A 356 13.48 10.55 19.61
CA SER A 356 13.11 11.95 19.42
C SER A 356 11.76 12.27 20.03
N ALA A 357 10.78 11.36 19.89
CA ALA A 357 9.45 11.51 20.48
C ALA A 357 9.51 11.46 22.04
N GLU A 358 10.29 10.53 22.58
CA GLU A 358 10.54 10.44 24.02
C GLU A 358 11.19 11.74 24.57
N THR A 359 12.18 12.28 23.85
CA THR A 359 12.89 13.51 24.22
C THR A 359 11.97 14.73 24.37
N VAL A 360 10.91 14.81 23.51
CA VAL A 360 9.93 15.90 23.54
C VAL A 360 8.68 15.57 24.37
N GLY A 361 8.61 14.38 24.94
CA GLY A 361 7.45 13.92 25.72
C GLY A 361 6.18 13.68 24.89
N LEU A 362 6.33 13.28 23.61
CA LEU A 362 5.23 12.90 22.74
C LEU A 362 5.04 11.38 22.84
N PRO A 363 3.86 10.86 23.29
CA PRO A 363 3.59 9.44 23.26
C PRO A 363 3.45 8.96 21.80
N LEU A 364 4.51 8.36 21.28
CA LEU A 364 4.57 7.88 19.90
C LEU A 364 5.16 6.48 19.86
N ILE A 365 4.53 5.61 19.11
CA ILE A 365 5.00 4.26 18.80
C ILE A 365 5.27 4.12 17.31
N VAL A 366 6.10 3.15 16.94
CA VAL A 366 6.24 2.64 15.58
C VAL A 366 5.81 1.17 15.59
N GLN A 367 4.90 0.79 14.70
CA GLN A 367 4.38 -0.58 14.62
C GLN A 367 4.26 -1.08 13.18
N GLY A 368 4.17 -2.40 13.04
CA GLY A 368 4.09 -3.11 11.77
C GLY A 368 5.46 -3.54 11.24
N PRO A 369 5.48 -4.30 10.14
CA PRO A 369 6.73 -4.80 9.56
C PRO A 369 7.60 -3.65 9.05
N THR A 370 8.91 -3.77 9.21
CA THR A 370 9.90 -2.72 8.91
C THR A 370 9.78 -2.09 7.52
N GLY A 371 9.45 -2.86 6.50
CA GLY A 371 9.30 -2.35 5.13
C GLY A 371 8.03 -1.54 4.87
N LEU A 372 7.08 -1.48 5.83
CA LEU A 372 5.77 -0.81 5.73
C LEU A 372 5.17 -0.46 7.11
N ALA A 373 6.00 -0.09 8.05
CA ALA A 373 5.57 0.34 9.38
C ALA A 373 4.83 1.68 9.36
N SER A 374 4.07 1.94 10.41
CA SER A 374 3.46 3.24 10.70
C SER A 374 3.91 3.73 12.06
N PHE A 375 3.98 5.04 12.25
CA PHE A 375 4.01 5.61 13.60
C PHE A 375 2.60 6.01 14.03
N HIS A 376 2.36 6.01 15.35
CA HIS A 376 1.10 6.46 15.92
C HIS A 376 1.33 7.23 17.20
N CYS A 377 0.63 8.37 17.34
CA CYS A 377 0.57 9.12 18.57
C CYS A 377 -0.30 8.40 19.59
N SER A 378 0.22 7.31 20.12
CA SER A 378 -0.43 6.40 21.07
C SER A 378 0.56 5.97 22.15
N PRO A 379 0.10 5.77 23.39
CA PRO A 379 0.96 5.25 24.47
C PRO A 379 1.20 3.73 24.39
N LYS A 380 0.49 3.02 23.50
CA LYS A 380 0.58 1.55 23.31
C LYS A 380 0.35 1.18 21.85
N PRO A 381 0.84 0.03 21.40
CA PRO A 381 0.51 -0.51 20.09
C PRO A 381 -1.00 -0.66 19.88
N LEU A 382 -1.45 -0.46 18.64
CA LEU A 382 -2.82 -0.70 18.22
C LEU A 382 -2.98 -2.19 17.89
N GLU A 383 -3.95 -2.85 18.49
CA GLU A 383 -4.23 -4.28 18.27
C GLU A 383 -5.36 -4.48 17.25
N HIS A 384 -6.29 -3.51 17.20
CA HIS A 384 -7.43 -3.54 16.30
C HIS A 384 -7.55 -2.24 15.52
N PRO A 385 -8.02 -2.27 14.25
CA PRO A 385 -8.19 -1.07 13.44
C PRO A 385 -9.12 -0.02 14.04
N ALA A 386 -10.04 -0.41 14.93
CA ALA A 386 -10.94 0.52 15.63
C ALA A 386 -10.21 1.44 16.63
N GLU A 387 -9.00 1.04 17.08
CA GLU A 387 -8.15 1.85 17.95
C GLU A 387 -7.42 2.96 17.18
N TYR A 388 -7.32 2.85 15.85
CA TYR A 388 -6.89 3.93 14.95
C TYR A 388 -8.06 4.88 14.73
N ASP A 389 -8.46 5.53 15.79
CA ASP A 389 -9.60 6.44 15.83
C ASP A 389 -9.26 7.84 15.26
N PHE A 390 -10.24 8.74 15.32
CA PHE A 390 -10.07 10.09 14.78
C PHE A 390 -9.03 10.90 15.55
N GLU A 391 -8.88 10.70 16.86
CA GLU A 391 -7.94 11.46 17.69
C GLU A 391 -6.48 11.04 17.39
N VAL A 392 -6.21 9.72 17.35
CA VAL A 392 -4.89 9.19 16.97
C VAL A 392 -4.55 9.66 15.56
N MET A 393 -5.47 9.51 14.61
CA MET A 393 -5.28 9.92 13.23
C MET A 393 -4.98 11.43 13.12
N ALA A 394 -5.69 12.28 13.84
CA ALA A 394 -5.47 13.73 13.79
C ALA A 394 -4.10 14.11 14.34
N LYS A 395 -3.65 13.49 15.43
CA LYS A 395 -2.31 13.69 15.98
C LYS A 395 -1.20 13.20 15.02
N ASP A 396 -1.38 12.03 14.41
CA ASP A 396 -0.47 11.51 13.39
C ASP A 396 -0.32 12.46 12.20
N ILE A 397 -1.43 13.06 11.79
CA ILE A 397 -1.47 14.08 10.74
C ILE A 397 -0.63 15.29 11.11
N ILE A 398 -0.74 15.79 12.35
CA ILE A 398 0.05 16.94 12.83
C ILE A 398 1.54 16.59 12.76
N VAL A 399 1.92 15.39 13.23
CA VAL A 399 3.31 14.91 13.15
C VAL A 399 3.79 14.81 11.71
N ALA A 400 3.02 14.18 10.83
CA ALA A 400 3.38 14.04 9.42
C ALA A 400 3.55 15.40 8.71
N THR A 401 2.71 16.38 9.07
CA THR A 401 2.79 17.75 8.54
C THR A 401 4.07 18.45 9.01
N ALA A 402 4.40 18.33 10.30
CA ALA A 402 5.63 18.91 10.83
C ALA A 402 6.87 18.26 10.18
N LEU A 403 6.89 16.94 10.03
CA LEU A 403 7.96 16.23 9.32
C LEU A 403 8.13 16.75 7.89
N GLN A 404 7.04 16.94 7.16
CA GLN A 404 7.08 17.50 5.81
C GLN A 404 7.66 18.91 5.76
N ARG A 405 7.30 19.80 6.70
CA ARG A 405 7.86 21.15 6.81
C ARG A 405 9.37 21.13 7.10
N HIS A 406 9.84 20.07 7.72
CA HIS A 406 11.26 19.84 7.99
C HIS A 406 11.94 18.95 6.95
N GLY A 407 11.34 18.76 5.77
CA GLY A 407 11.94 18.07 4.62
C GLY A 407 11.90 16.54 4.70
N VAL A 408 11.03 15.95 5.52
CA VAL A 408 10.80 14.50 5.56
C VAL A 408 9.39 14.21 5.06
N LEU A 409 9.27 13.64 3.87
CA LEU A 409 7.99 13.33 3.25
C LEU A 409 7.50 11.95 3.69
N ILE A 410 6.42 11.92 4.46
CA ILE A 410 5.75 10.71 4.92
C ILE A 410 4.30 10.72 4.42
N SER A 411 3.67 9.55 4.31
CA SER A 411 2.27 9.48 3.91
C SER A 411 1.35 10.11 4.97
N SER A 412 0.23 10.60 4.50
CA SER A 412 -0.79 11.27 5.31
C SER A 412 -1.35 10.47 6.49
N ILE A 413 -1.16 9.18 6.47
CA ILE A 413 -1.62 8.25 7.51
C ILE A 413 -0.42 7.54 8.13
N SER A 414 0.62 8.33 8.42
CA SER A 414 1.81 7.97 9.22
C SER A 414 2.64 6.79 8.73
N ARG A 415 2.43 6.30 7.48
CA ARG A 415 3.18 5.14 6.96
C ARG A 415 4.55 5.53 6.46
N ILE A 416 5.53 4.74 6.86
CA ILE A 416 6.94 4.87 6.48
C ILE A 416 7.24 3.82 5.41
N TYR A 417 7.57 4.30 4.20
CA TYR A 417 7.90 3.46 3.06
C TYR A 417 9.34 3.71 2.60
N PRO A 418 10.33 2.98 3.13
CA PRO A 418 11.71 3.10 2.70
C PRO A 418 11.90 2.59 1.26
N ASN A 419 13.07 2.90 0.67
CA ASN A 419 13.51 2.32 -0.59
C ASN A 419 14.96 1.82 -0.48
N ILE A 420 15.39 0.98 -1.42
CA ILE A 420 16.71 0.33 -1.34
C ILE A 420 17.90 1.26 -1.57
N GLN A 421 17.67 2.52 -1.91
CA GLN A 421 18.75 3.53 -2.04
C GLN A 421 18.88 4.41 -0.80
N LEU A 422 18.18 4.08 0.30
CA LEU A 422 18.34 4.76 1.58
C LEU A 422 19.81 4.66 2.04
N SER A 423 20.43 5.80 2.34
CA SER A 423 21.87 5.93 2.61
C SER A 423 22.15 6.41 4.04
N ASP A 424 23.42 6.32 4.47
CA ASP A 424 23.84 6.87 5.77
C ASP A 424 23.62 8.39 5.84
N ALA A 425 23.82 9.10 4.73
CA ALA A 425 23.52 10.54 4.64
C ALA A 425 21.99 10.83 4.81
N ASP A 426 21.13 9.88 4.46
CA ASP A 426 19.68 10.00 4.70
C ASP A 426 19.35 9.76 6.18
N LEU A 427 20.06 8.86 6.86
CA LEU A 427 19.94 8.65 8.30
C LEU A 427 20.38 9.88 9.08
N GLU A 428 21.54 10.46 8.74
CA GLU A 428 22.04 11.70 9.34
C GLU A 428 21.07 12.87 9.13
N TYR A 429 20.50 12.97 7.92
CA TYR A 429 19.51 13.98 7.62
C TYR A 429 18.25 13.81 8.49
N PHE A 430 17.77 12.57 8.62
CA PHE A 430 16.59 12.24 9.42
C PHE A 430 16.84 12.55 10.90
N ASP A 431 17.97 12.13 11.44
CA ASP A 431 18.38 12.39 12.83
C ASP A 431 18.44 13.90 13.16
N HIS A 432 18.89 14.71 12.20
CA HIS A 432 18.92 16.17 12.36
C HIS A 432 17.54 16.82 12.34
N HIS A 433 16.62 16.38 11.44
CA HIS A 433 15.38 17.11 11.17
C HIS A 433 14.21 16.62 12.03
N VAL A 434 14.15 15.34 12.37
CA VAL A 434 13.02 14.76 13.12
C VAL A 434 12.84 15.36 14.51
N PRO A 435 13.89 15.58 15.34
CA PRO A 435 13.70 16.21 16.65
C PRO A 435 13.11 17.63 16.56
N LEU A 436 13.41 18.37 15.48
CA LEU A 436 12.85 19.71 15.25
C LEU A 436 11.36 19.63 14.89
N ALA A 437 11.02 18.71 14.00
CA ALA A 437 9.65 18.46 13.58
C ALA A 437 8.76 18.00 14.74
N LEU A 438 9.26 17.09 15.58
CA LEU A 438 8.48 16.57 16.69
C LEU A 438 8.25 17.62 17.81
N ARG A 439 9.18 18.56 18.01
CA ARG A 439 8.95 19.72 18.92
C ARG A 439 7.82 20.61 18.39
N GLU A 440 7.80 20.91 17.09
CA GLU A 440 6.73 21.67 16.44
C GLU A 440 5.39 20.94 16.58
N ALA A 441 5.37 19.64 16.26
CA ALA A 441 4.17 18.81 16.35
C ALA A 441 3.63 18.75 17.80
N LYS A 442 4.51 18.53 18.79
CA LYS A 442 4.13 18.50 20.20
C LYS A 442 3.50 19.80 20.66
N ALA A 443 4.11 20.94 20.32
CA ALA A 443 3.55 22.25 20.64
C ALA A 443 2.15 22.44 20.05
N THR A 444 1.96 22.05 18.79
CA THR A 444 0.64 22.12 18.11
C THR A 444 -0.39 21.18 18.76
N ILE A 445 0.02 19.97 19.14
CA ILE A 445 -0.85 19.01 19.82
C ILE A 445 -1.28 19.56 21.17
N ASP A 446 -0.35 20.13 21.96
CA ASP A 446 -0.64 20.70 23.29
C ASP A 446 -1.55 21.94 23.25
N GLU A 447 -1.59 22.67 22.13
CA GLU A 447 -2.53 23.78 21.94
C GLU A 447 -3.95 23.31 21.59
N ILE A 448 -4.09 22.14 20.94
CA ILE A 448 -5.39 21.66 20.44
C ILE A 448 -6.05 20.71 21.44
N TYR A 449 -5.29 19.91 22.14
CA TYR A 449 -5.74 18.83 23.04
C TYR A 449 -5.29 19.06 24.49
#